data_985f1c2a14aa038b41379eaf75bcb083
#
_entry.id   985f1c2a14aa038b41379eaf75bcb083
#
_cell.length_a   1.000
_cell.length_b   1.000
_cell.length_c   1.000
_cell.angle_alpha   90.00
_cell.angle_beta   90.00
_cell.angle_gamma   90.00
#
_symmetry.space_group_name_H-M   'P 1'
#
loop_
_entity.id
_entity.type
_entity.pdbx_description
1 polymer ?
#
loop_
_entity_poly.entity_id
_entity_poly.type
_entity_poly.pdbx_seq_one_letter_code
_entity_poly.pdbx_strand_id
1 'polypeptide(L)'
;MVIENLPKAKKAYYQKHNRIVDYELIKELYDSNEGWSISFMCEQLGISRAAFYKWLNRVPSEKEIEDGQILQAIRTIANSNNSLFGAMTMYYKLKKDYHFTCGHNRVYRIMCINDIQSTYRRKATYTYIKSTPEEVAANTLKRDFNANNPNEKWCTDVTEIRVPITGEKLYMSPVLDLYDRYPVGFAVSDKNDTELAYATLEDAHSKYPNATPLYHSDRGFQYTRTLFKNKLEEYGMTQSMSRVSRCIDNGPCEGFQGLFKDMLFILYPNIASKEEMISAIYGTLDYYINEYPQKRFHGKTCGQVRSEAMSAETPVVYPIKKSNRYIKFWNEIEQKKQRAMKQVV
;
A
#
# COMPACT_ATOMS: atom_id res chain seq x y z
N MET A 1 -22.79 -25.49 -0.77
CA MET A 1 -21.74 -24.47 -0.98
C MET A 1 -20.50 -25.18 -1.47
N VAL A 2 -20.02 -24.88 -2.66
CA VAL A 2 -18.88 -25.61 -3.24
C VAL A 2 -17.59 -25.07 -2.58
N ILE A 3 -16.99 -25.87 -1.71
CA ILE A 3 -15.77 -25.54 -0.95
C ILE A 3 -14.57 -25.18 -1.86
N GLU A 4 -14.61 -25.59 -3.13
CA GLU A 4 -13.53 -25.44 -4.10
C GLU A 4 -13.17 -23.99 -4.43
N ASN A 5 -14.13 -23.06 -4.37
CA ASN A 5 -13.93 -21.64 -4.69
C ASN A 5 -13.60 -20.75 -3.49
N LEU A 6 -13.45 -21.33 -2.29
CA LEU A 6 -13.14 -20.55 -1.09
C LEU A 6 -11.65 -20.16 -1.04
N PRO A 7 -11.32 -19.01 -0.39
CA PRO A 7 -9.93 -18.65 -0.09
C PRO A 7 -9.20 -19.77 0.64
N LYS A 8 -7.91 -19.98 0.33
CA LYS A 8 -7.11 -21.10 0.86
C LYS A 8 -7.19 -21.25 2.39
N ALA A 9 -7.14 -20.15 3.14
CA ALA A 9 -7.21 -20.18 4.60
C ALA A 9 -8.60 -20.59 5.10
N LYS A 10 -9.67 -20.11 4.45
CA LYS A 10 -11.07 -20.47 4.76
C LYS A 10 -11.32 -21.95 4.43
N LYS A 11 -10.84 -22.41 3.26
CA LYS A 11 -10.90 -23.81 2.86
C LYS A 11 -10.21 -24.73 3.88
N ALA A 12 -9.00 -24.37 4.31
CA ALA A 12 -8.26 -25.13 5.33
C ALA A 12 -8.96 -25.14 6.69
N TYR A 13 -9.61 -24.01 7.08
CA TYR A 13 -10.41 -23.95 8.29
C TYR A 13 -11.60 -24.90 8.22
N TYR A 14 -12.42 -24.84 7.17
CA TYR A 14 -13.56 -25.72 7.00
C TYR A 14 -13.17 -27.20 6.91
N GLN A 15 -12.08 -27.54 6.23
CA GLN A 15 -11.57 -28.91 6.17
C GLN A 15 -11.18 -29.46 7.55
N LYS A 16 -10.60 -28.60 8.41
CA LYS A 16 -10.18 -28.98 9.77
C LYS A 16 -11.34 -28.99 10.76
N HIS A 17 -12.33 -28.13 10.57
CA HIS A 17 -13.41 -27.84 11.51
C HIS A 17 -14.81 -28.09 10.92
N ASN A 18 -14.93 -28.99 9.95
CA ASN A 18 -16.20 -29.28 9.27
C ASN A 18 -17.33 -29.57 10.27
N ARG A 19 -17.09 -30.36 11.32
CA ARG A 19 -18.09 -30.65 12.34
C ARG A 19 -18.48 -29.45 13.19
N ILE A 20 -17.58 -28.46 13.39
CA ILE A 20 -17.94 -27.22 14.09
C ILE A 20 -18.87 -26.38 13.23
N VAL A 21 -18.60 -26.29 11.94
CA VAL A 21 -19.48 -25.60 10.98
C VAL A 21 -20.86 -26.23 10.93
N ASP A 22 -20.92 -27.58 10.98
CA ASP A 22 -22.20 -28.32 11.04
C ASP A 22 -22.95 -28.04 12.33
N TYR A 23 -22.26 -27.94 13.48
CA TYR A 23 -22.88 -27.57 14.76
C TYR A 23 -23.38 -26.14 14.78
N GLU A 24 -22.62 -25.19 14.20
CA GLU A 24 -23.03 -23.80 14.06
C GLU A 24 -24.29 -23.69 13.19
N LEU A 25 -24.34 -24.41 12.06
CA LEU A 25 -25.51 -24.47 11.18
C LEU A 25 -26.75 -25.03 11.92
N ILE A 26 -26.61 -26.14 12.66
CA ILE A 26 -27.71 -26.71 13.45
C ILE A 26 -28.22 -25.70 14.45
N LYS A 27 -27.31 -25.00 15.14
CA LYS A 27 -27.68 -23.98 16.12
C LYS A 27 -28.42 -22.81 15.46
N GLU A 28 -27.92 -22.28 14.34
CA GLU A 28 -28.52 -21.18 13.61
C GLU A 28 -29.93 -21.53 13.11
N LEU A 29 -30.12 -22.71 12.51
CA LEU A 29 -31.42 -23.20 12.06
C LEU A 29 -32.39 -23.46 13.21
N TYR A 30 -31.90 -23.91 14.35
CA TYR A 30 -32.71 -24.08 15.55
C TYR A 30 -33.14 -22.74 16.15
N ASP A 31 -32.23 -21.79 16.25
CA ASP A 31 -32.49 -20.45 16.80
C ASP A 31 -33.42 -19.63 15.88
N SER A 32 -33.37 -19.85 14.55
CA SER A 32 -34.29 -19.23 13.57
C SER A 32 -35.71 -19.79 13.60
N ASN A 33 -35.97 -20.83 14.38
CA ASN A 33 -37.29 -21.44 14.59
C ASN A 33 -37.97 -21.96 13.32
N GLU A 34 -37.18 -22.47 12.36
CA GLU A 34 -37.66 -23.00 11.07
C GLU A 34 -38.43 -24.36 11.18
N GLY A 35 -38.74 -24.80 12.42
CA GLY A 35 -39.53 -26.01 12.67
C GLY A 35 -38.75 -27.33 12.61
N TRP A 36 -37.44 -27.30 12.38
CA TRP A 36 -36.61 -28.49 12.35
C TRP A 36 -36.15 -28.92 13.73
N SER A 37 -36.30 -30.23 14.06
CA SER A 37 -35.79 -30.74 15.34
C SER A 37 -34.29 -30.95 15.27
N ILE A 38 -33.58 -30.70 16.39
CA ILE A 38 -32.14 -30.97 16.52
C ILE A 38 -31.83 -32.44 16.20
N SER A 39 -32.73 -33.37 16.53
CA SER A 39 -32.58 -34.78 16.21
C SER A 39 -32.51 -35.05 14.72
N PHE A 40 -33.43 -34.44 13.97
CA PHE A 40 -33.50 -34.55 12.52
C PHE A 40 -32.27 -33.94 11.84
N MET A 41 -31.90 -32.72 12.25
CA MET A 41 -30.73 -32.03 11.68
C MET A 41 -29.42 -32.78 11.93
N CYS A 42 -29.24 -33.33 13.14
CA CYS A 42 -28.06 -34.15 13.46
C CYS A 42 -28.02 -35.44 12.62
N GLU A 43 -29.17 -36.08 12.40
CA GLU A 43 -29.26 -37.28 11.56
C GLU A 43 -28.90 -36.99 10.10
N GLN A 44 -29.44 -35.90 9.52
CA GLN A 44 -29.15 -35.48 8.15
C GLN A 44 -27.67 -35.17 7.90
N LEU A 45 -26.97 -34.63 8.91
CA LEU A 45 -25.55 -34.28 8.84
C LEU A 45 -24.63 -35.41 9.35
N GLY A 46 -25.20 -36.58 9.76
CA GLY A 46 -24.42 -37.70 10.27
C GLY A 46 -23.69 -37.38 11.59
N ILE A 47 -24.28 -36.54 12.43
CA ILE A 47 -23.68 -36.07 13.68
C ILE A 47 -24.43 -36.69 14.88
N SER A 48 -23.66 -37.13 15.88
CA SER A 48 -24.24 -37.57 17.16
C SER A 48 -24.86 -36.38 17.92
N ARG A 49 -26.12 -36.49 18.34
CA ARG A 49 -26.76 -35.51 19.20
C ARG A 49 -25.95 -35.21 20.49
N ALA A 50 -25.37 -36.26 21.07
CA ALA A 50 -24.53 -36.10 22.26
C ALA A 50 -23.29 -35.23 21.97
N ALA A 51 -22.68 -35.40 20.79
CA ALA A 51 -21.56 -34.56 20.37
C ALA A 51 -21.98 -33.10 20.11
N PHE A 52 -23.15 -32.88 19.54
CA PHE A 52 -23.72 -31.52 19.35
C PHE A 52 -23.97 -30.84 20.71
N TYR A 53 -24.66 -31.50 21.65
CA TYR A 53 -24.91 -30.91 22.94
C TYR A 53 -23.63 -30.68 23.78
N LYS A 54 -22.63 -31.59 23.64
CA LYS A 54 -21.32 -31.38 24.24
C LYS A 54 -20.63 -30.11 23.66
N TRP A 55 -20.75 -29.92 22.38
CA TRP A 55 -20.23 -28.70 21.71
C TRP A 55 -21.01 -27.45 22.14
N LEU A 56 -22.33 -27.53 22.22
CA LEU A 56 -23.19 -26.41 22.58
C LEU A 56 -22.93 -25.92 24.01
N ASN A 57 -22.71 -26.85 24.95
CA ASN A 57 -22.50 -26.58 26.37
C ASN A 57 -21.02 -26.42 26.76
N ARG A 58 -20.10 -26.45 25.80
CA ARG A 58 -18.68 -26.28 26.09
C ARG A 58 -18.34 -24.83 26.48
N VAL A 59 -17.36 -24.67 27.34
CA VAL A 59 -16.75 -23.38 27.60
C VAL A 59 -15.76 -23.08 26.44
N PRO A 60 -15.86 -21.94 25.79
CA PRO A 60 -14.86 -21.52 24.78
C PRO A 60 -13.46 -21.50 25.38
N SER A 61 -12.47 -21.96 24.63
CA SER A 61 -11.07 -21.85 25.05
C SER A 61 -10.62 -20.39 25.11
N GLU A 62 -9.61 -20.08 25.92
CA GLU A 62 -8.99 -18.74 25.96
C GLU A 62 -8.60 -18.23 24.59
N LYS A 63 -8.12 -19.12 23.71
CA LYS A 63 -7.76 -18.79 22.35
C LYS A 63 -8.98 -18.42 21.48
N GLU A 64 -10.12 -19.04 21.68
CA GLU A 64 -11.37 -18.69 20.97
C GLU A 64 -11.90 -17.35 21.46
N ILE A 65 -11.82 -17.09 22.78
CA ILE A 65 -12.20 -15.80 23.36
C ILE A 65 -11.32 -14.69 22.80
N GLU A 66 -10.01 -14.90 22.75
CA GLU A 66 -9.05 -13.95 22.18
C GLU A 66 -9.27 -13.75 20.66
N ASP A 67 -9.57 -14.83 19.89
CA ASP A 67 -9.92 -14.72 18.46
C ASP A 67 -11.19 -13.86 18.27
N GLY A 68 -12.17 -13.96 19.18
CA GLY A 68 -13.36 -13.11 19.19
C GLY A 68 -13.04 -11.63 19.46
N GLN A 69 -12.15 -11.35 20.41
CA GLN A 69 -11.71 -9.98 20.71
C GLN A 69 -10.92 -9.38 19.51
N ILE A 70 -10.03 -10.16 18.91
CA ILE A 70 -9.29 -9.76 17.71
C ILE A 70 -10.27 -9.48 16.56
N LEU A 71 -11.28 -10.33 16.34
CA LEU A 71 -12.29 -10.14 15.30
C LEU A 71 -13.08 -8.83 15.51
N GLN A 72 -13.48 -8.55 16.74
CA GLN A 72 -14.18 -7.32 17.06
C GLN A 72 -13.32 -6.09 16.75
N ALA A 73 -12.05 -6.10 17.15
CA ALA A 73 -11.11 -5.03 16.83
C ALA A 73 -10.90 -4.88 15.32
N ILE A 74 -10.76 -6.00 14.57
CA ILE A 74 -10.67 -5.98 13.09
C ILE A 74 -11.90 -5.32 12.48
N ARG A 75 -13.11 -5.66 12.93
CA ARG A 75 -14.35 -5.05 12.43
C ARG A 75 -14.42 -3.55 12.73
N THR A 76 -14.03 -3.13 13.93
CA THR A 76 -13.97 -1.72 14.30
C THR A 76 -13.01 -0.95 13.37
N ILE A 77 -11.80 -1.45 13.17
CA ILE A 77 -10.82 -0.84 12.26
C ILE A 77 -11.34 -0.84 10.82
N ALA A 78 -11.90 -1.96 10.33
CA ALA A 78 -12.41 -2.04 8.96
C ALA A 78 -13.56 -1.05 8.70
N ASN A 79 -14.45 -0.88 9.66
CA ASN A 79 -15.55 0.09 9.56
C ASN A 79 -15.06 1.54 9.57
N SER A 80 -14.04 1.86 10.39
CA SER A 80 -13.52 3.22 10.50
C SER A 80 -12.73 3.69 9.25
N ASN A 81 -12.27 2.77 8.40
CA ASN A 81 -11.45 3.08 7.22
C ASN A 81 -11.98 2.43 5.92
N ASN A 82 -13.28 2.09 5.86
CA ASN A 82 -13.93 1.48 4.70
C ASN A 82 -13.18 0.24 4.17
N SER A 83 -12.66 -0.58 5.08
CA SER A 83 -11.89 -1.80 4.77
C SER A 83 -10.64 -1.57 3.91
N LEU A 84 -9.99 -0.43 4.05
CA LEU A 84 -8.75 -0.09 3.34
C LEU A 84 -7.64 -1.11 3.60
N PHE A 85 -7.55 -1.64 4.83
CA PHE A 85 -6.39 -2.41 5.27
C PHE A 85 -6.43 -3.88 4.84
N GLY A 86 -5.36 -4.34 4.20
CA GLY A 86 -5.06 -5.78 4.05
C GLY A 86 -4.50 -6.38 5.35
N ALA A 87 -4.41 -7.70 5.40
CA ALA A 87 -4.05 -8.44 6.63
C ALA A 87 -2.74 -8.00 7.29
N MET A 88 -1.73 -7.59 6.50
CA MET A 88 -0.45 -7.13 7.06
C MET A 88 -0.59 -5.76 7.74
N THR A 89 -1.28 -4.83 7.11
CA THR A 89 -1.54 -3.50 7.66
C THR A 89 -2.46 -3.60 8.89
N MET A 90 -3.50 -4.45 8.80
CA MET A 90 -4.38 -4.78 9.92
C MET A 90 -3.60 -5.36 11.11
N TYR A 91 -2.67 -6.29 10.88
CA TYR A 91 -1.80 -6.84 11.92
C TYR A 91 -1.01 -5.75 12.65
N TYR A 92 -0.40 -4.81 11.92
CA TYR A 92 0.34 -3.72 12.55
C TYR A 92 -0.55 -2.76 13.34
N LYS A 93 -1.75 -2.48 12.82
CA LYS A 93 -2.74 -1.62 13.51
C LYS A 93 -3.23 -2.27 14.80
N LEU A 94 -3.55 -3.56 14.77
CA LEU A 94 -3.93 -4.32 15.96
C LEU A 94 -2.83 -4.34 17.03
N LYS A 95 -1.57 -4.50 16.60
CA LYS A 95 -0.43 -4.48 17.52
C LYS A 95 -0.20 -3.10 18.13
N LYS A 96 -0.35 -2.02 17.33
CA LYS A 96 -0.12 -0.64 17.78
C LYS A 96 -1.24 -0.14 18.70
N ASP A 97 -2.48 -0.28 18.28
CA ASP A 97 -3.61 0.41 18.91
C ASP A 97 -4.35 -0.46 19.94
N TYR A 98 -4.29 -1.80 19.78
CA TYR A 98 -4.99 -2.74 20.66
C TYR A 98 -4.03 -3.64 21.45
N HIS A 99 -2.72 -3.51 21.24
CA HIS A 99 -1.66 -4.25 21.92
C HIS A 99 -1.76 -5.78 21.84
N PHE A 100 -2.45 -6.32 20.82
CA PHE A 100 -2.50 -7.76 20.61
C PHE A 100 -1.13 -8.32 20.22
N THR A 101 -0.74 -9.43 20.85
CA THR A 101 0.54 -10.14 20.60
C THR A 101 0.42 -11.24 19.55
N CYS A 102 -0.73 -11.36 18.86
CA CYS A 102 -0.98 -12.40 17.87
C CYS A 102 -0.09 -12.22 16.60
N GLY A 103 0.23 -13.34 15.93
CA GLY A 103 0.99 -13.29 14.68
C GLY A 103 0.13 -12.92 13.47
N HIS A 104 0.78 -12.37 12.42
CA HIS A 104 0.14 -11.99 11.15
C HIS A 104 -0.72 -13.11 10.53
N ASN A 105 -0.26 -14.37 10.55
CA ASN A 105 -1.01 -15.51 10.00
C ASN A 105 -2.33 -15.76 10.74
N ARG A 106 -2.39 -15.46 12.06
CA ARG A 106 -3.61 -15.56 12.83
C ARG A 106 -4.61 -14.48 12.40
N VAL A 107 -4.16 -13.24 12.23
CA VAL A 107 -4.99 -12.13 11.73
C VAL A 107 -5.53 -12.45 10.33
N TYR A 108 -4.67 -12.89 9.41
CA TYR A 108 -5.07 -13.30 8.06
C TYR A 108 -6.14 -14.40 8.08
N ARG A 109 -5.96 -15.42 8.92
CA ARG A 109 -6.94 -16.50 9.08
C ARG A 109 -8.30 -15.97 9.59
N ILE A 110 -8.31 -15.13 10.63
CA ILE A 110 -9.54 -14.55 11.17
C ILE A 110 -10.26 -13.71 10.11
N MET A 111 -9.55 -12.85 9.39
CA MET A 111 -10.13 -12.07 8.29
C MET A 111 -10.73 -12.97 7.19
N CYS A 112 -10.00 -14.01 6.75
CA CYS A 112 -10.49 -14.92 5.71
C CYS A 112 -11.74 -15.70 6.12
N ILE A 113 -11.81 -16.20 7.37
CA ILE A 113 -12.95 -16.96 7.88
C ILE A 113 -14.21 -16.09 7.95
N ASN A 114 -14.05 -14.81 8.29
CA ASN A 114 -15.15 -13.87 8.45
C ASN A 114 -15.41 -13.02 7.19
N ASP A 115 -14.88 -13.40 6.03
CA ASP A 115 -15.05 -12.72 4.74
C ASP A 115 -14.65 -11.23 4.75
N ILE A 116 -13.77 -10.84 5.67
CA ILE A 116 -13.24 -9.48 5.76
C ILE A 116 -12.09 -9.36 4.75
N GLN A 117 -12.31 -8.58 3.69
CA GLN A 117 -11.32 -8.35 2.63
C GLN A 117 -11.04 -6.86 2.50
N SER A 118 -9.80 -6.54 2.12
CA SER A 118 -9.45 -5.16 1.78
C SER A 118 -10.13 -4.74 0.48
N THR A 119 -10.65 -3.52 0.46
CA THR A 119 -11.18 -2.86 -0.75
C THR A 119 -10.06 -2.35 -1.66
N TYR A 120 -8.81 -2.43 -1.22
CA TYR A 120 -7.65 -2.03 -1.99
C TYR A 120 -7.59 -2.75 -3.36
N ARG A 121 -7.34 -1.97 -4.42
CA ARG A 121 -7.38 -2.40 -5.81
C ARG A 121 -6.47 -3.60 -6.08
N ARG A 122 -7.03 -4.66 -6.67
CA ARG A 122 -6.29 -5.81 -7.18
C ARG A 122 -5.92 -5.58 -8.64
N LYS A 123 -4.62 -5.34 -8.91
CA LYS A 123 -3.95 -5.28 -10.23
C LYS A 123 -4.72 -4.57 -11.37
N ALA A 124 -4.22 -3.41 -11.79
CA ALA A 124 -4.57 -2.81 -13.08
C ALA A 124 -3.69 -3.37 -14.21
N THR A 125 -4.26 -3.55 -15.39
CA THR A 125 -3.54 -3.82 -16.63
C THR A 125 -2.95 -2.52 -17.16
N TYR A 126 -1.65 -2.51 -17.46
CA TYR A 126 -0.93 -1.33 -17.92
C TYR A 126 -1.03 -1.19 -19.45
N THR A 127 -1.39 0.01 -19.94
CA THR A 127 -1.30 0.37 -21.37
C THR A 127 -0.14 1.34 -21.55
N TYR A 128 0.74 1.04 -22.52
CA TYR A 128 1.98 1.76 -22.75
C TYR A 128 1.80 2.85 -23.83
N ILE A 129 2.28 4.09 -23.57
CA ILE A 129 2.29 5.20 -24.52
C ILE A 129 3.76 5.59 -24.83
N LYS A 130 4.11 5.67 -26.11
CA LYS A 130 5.46 6.11 -26.57
C LYS A 130 5.57 7.64 -26.54
N SER A 131 6.67 8.17 -25.99
CA SER A 131 7.04 9.60 -26.05
C SER A 131 8.33 9.83 -26.82
N THR A 132 8.45 11.02 -27.42
CA THR A 132 9.58 11.51 -28.25
C THR A 132 10.76 12.02 -27.38
N PRO A 133 12.02 11.94 -27.82
CA PRO A 133 13.18 12.33 -27.03
C PRO A 133 13.46 13.85 -27.11
N GLU A 134 13.63 14.48 -25.95
CA GLU A 134 14.20 15.83 -25.77
C GLU A 134 15.52 15.71 -24.99
N GLU A 135 16.28 16.81 -24.86
CA GLU A 135 17.53 16.82 -24.08
C GLU A 135 17.31 16.38 -22.63
N VAL A 136 18.09 15.40 -22.19
CA VAL A 136 17.76 14.63 -20.99
C VAL A 136 18.96 14.44 -20.10
N ALA A 137 18.79 14.71 -18.79
CA ALA A 137 19.75 14.35 -17.77
C ALA A 137 19.99 12.82 -17.72
N ALA A 138 21.20 12.42 -17.39
CA ALA A 138 21.55 11.00 -17.24
C ALA A 138 20.74 10.33 -16.13
N ASN A 139 20.39 9.05 -16.30
CA ASN A 139 19.80 8.26 -15.22
C ASN A 139 20.86 7.88 -14.18
N THR A 140 21.15 8.80 -13.27
CA THR A 140 22.12 8.62 -12.20
C THR A 140 21.59 7.71 -11.10
N LEU A 141 20.25 7.70 -10.86
CA LEU A 141 19.60 6.85 -9.86
C LEU A 141 19.74 5.35 -10.16
N LYS A 142 19.75 4.96 -11.46
CA LYS A 142 19.95 3.56 -11.92
C LYS A 142 19.08 2.52 -11.19
N ARG A 143 17.87 2.92 -10.75
CA ARG A 143 16.95 2.09 -9.93
C ARG A 143 17.48 1.72 -8.55
N ASP A 144 18.48 2.43 -8.05
CA ASP A 144 18.89 2.29 -6.66
C ASP A 144 17.99 3.14 -5.76
N PHE A 145 16.83 2.56 -5.42
CA PHE A 145 15.80 3.18 -4.60
C PHE A 145 16.07 3.07 -3.10
N ASN A 146 17.24 2.63 -2.69
CA ASN A 146 17.68 2.67 -1.31
C ASN A 146 18.37 4.00 -1.03
N ALA A 147 18.11 4.55 0.15
CA ALA A 147 18.82 5.67 0.72
C ALA A 147 19.19 5.31 2.17
N ASN A 148 20.32 5.77 2.63
CA ASN A 148 20.82 5.51 3.97
C ASN A 148 20.39 6.61 4.95
N ASN A 149 20.19 7.81 4.43
CA ASN A 149 19.80 8.97 5.22
C ASN A 149 18.59 9.66 4.62
N PRO A 150 17.77 10.36 5.45
CA PRO A 150 16.77 11.31 4.96
C PRO A 150 17.42 12.36 4.04
N ASN A 151 16.68 12.77 3.02
CA ASN A 151 17.09 13.80 2.06
C ASN A 151 18.30 13.44 1.18
N GLU A 152 18.65 12.16 1.04
CA GLU A 152 19.72 11.69 0.15
C GLU A 152 19.22 11.58 -1.30
N LYS A 153 18.01 11.08 -1.50
CA LYS A 153 17.41 10.86 -2.82
C LYS A 153 15.92 11.17 -2.80
N TRP A 154 15.51 12.06 -3.67
CA TRP A 154 14.11 12.41 -3.86
C TRP A 154 13.60 11.94 -5.21
N CYS A 155 12.35 11.53 -5.31
CA CYS A 155 11.70 11.24 -6.58
C CYS A 155 10.37 11.97 -6.69
N THR A 156 10.03 12.39 -7.91
CA THR A 156 8.81 13.14 -8.21
C THR A 156 8.15 12.66 -9.49
N ASP A 157 6.88 12.93 -9.62
CA ASP A 157 6.06 12.73 -10.82
C ASP A 157 4.73 13.46 -10.66
N VAL A 158 4.11 13.86 -11.77
CA VAL A 158 2.78 14.48 -11.76
C VAL A 158 1.72 13.44 -12.11
N THR A 159 0.63 13.42 -11.38
CA THR A 159 -0.49 12.53 -11.67
C THR A 159 -1.82 13.27 -11.75
N GLU A 160 -2.66 12.89 -12.73
CA GLU A 160 -4.03 13.39 -12.89
C GLU A 160 -4.97 12.67 -11.90
N ILE A 161 -5.83 13.44 -11.25
CA ILE A 161 -6.96 12.97 -10.45
C ILE A 161 -8.23 13.62 -11.01
N ARG A 162 -9.31 12.86 -11.13
CA ARG A 162 -10.60 13.37 -11.62
C ARG A 162 -11.62 13.38 -10.52
N VAL A 163 -12.37 14.49 -10.42
CA VAL A 163 -13.55 14.56 -9.56
C VAL A 163 -14.61 13.58 -10.10
N PRO A 164 -15.11 12.62 -9.31
CA PRO A 164 -15.95 11.56 -9.82
C PRO A 164 -17.24 12.05 -10.49
N ILE A 165 -17.88 13.08 -9.93
CA ILE A 165 -19.19 13.58 -10.41
C ILE A 165 -19.02 14.57 -11.55
N THR A 166 -18.14 15.57 -11.43
CA THR A 166 -18.01 16.64 -12.43
C THR A 166 -17.05 16.29 -13.58
N GLY A 167 -16.18 15.29 -13.38
CA GLY A 167 -15.11 14.94 -14.34
C GLY A 167 -13.99 15.96 -14.42
N GLU A 168 -14.02 17.03 -13.61
CA GLU A 168 -12.96 18.04 -13.54
C GLU A 168 -11.63 17.41 -13.17
N LYS A 169 -10.57 17.96 -13.71
CA LYS A 169 -9.22 17.46 -13.52
C LYS A 169 -8.47 18.27 -12.48
N LEU A 170 -7.79 17.58 -11.61
CA LEU A 170 -6.74 18.10 -10.75
C LEU A 170 -5.45 17.34 -10.99
N TYR A 171 -4.34 17.99 -10.77
CA TYR A 171 -3.00 17.42 -10.88
C TYR A 171 -2.30 17.50 -9.54
N MET A 172 -1.75 16.40 -9.11
CA MET A 172 -1.02 16.27 -7.86
C MET A 172 0.44 15.97 -8.16
N SER A 173 1.34 16.72 -7.56
CA SER A 173 2.79 16.55 -7.69
C SER A 173 3.40 16.31 -6.31
N PRO A 174 3.76 15.09 -5.96
CA PRO A 174 4.54 14.78 -4.76
C PRO A 174 6.04 14.79 -5.05
N VAL A 175 6.86 15.20 -4.09
CA VAL A 175 8.27 14.87 -3.99
C VAL A 175 8.44 13.91 -2.83
N LEU A 176 8.84 12.67 -3.10
CA LEU A 176 9.03 11.63 -2.10
C LEU A 176 10.50 11.43 -1.78
N ASP A 177 10.83 11.38 -0.52
CA ASP A 177 12.13 10.89 -0.07
C ASP A 177 12.20 9.37 -0.18
N LEU A 178 13.24 8.85 -0.83
CA LEU A 178 13.41 7.40 -1.02
C LEU A 178 13.83 6.67 0.26
N TYR A 179 14.30 7.39 1.28
CA TYR A 179 14.63 6.81 2.57
C TYR A 179 13.38 6.28 3.30
N ASP A 180 12.40 7.14 3.51
CA ASP A 180 11.23 6.87 4.36
C ASP A 180 9.88 6.94 3.62
N ARG A 181 9.87 7.27 2.32
CA ARG A 181 8.64 7.50 1.52
C ARG A 181 7.82 8.68 2.02
N TYR A 182 8.43 9.56 2.80
CA TYR A 182 7.79 10.78 3.26
C TYR A 182 7.66 11.77 2.10
N PRO A 183 6.48 12.39 1.89
CA PRO A 183 6.30 13.44 0.89
C PRO A 183 6.91 14.75 1.42
N VAL A 184 8.15 15.01 1.06
CA VAL A 184 8.90 16.21 1.46
C VAL A 184 8.37 17.48 0.80
N GLY A 185 7.83 17.37 -0.43
CA GLY A 185 7.12 18.41 -1.13
C GLY A 185 5.81 17.90 -1.70
N PHE A 186 4.80 18.77 -1.76
CA PHE A 186 3.48 18.41 -2.24
C PHE A 186 2.71 19.62 -2.75
N ALA A 187 2.20 19.53 -3.97
CA ALA A 187 1.34 20.57 -4.53
C ALA A 187 0.19 19.98 -5.34
N VAL A 188 -0.92 20.71 -5.40
CA VAL A 188 -2.11 20.38 -6.20
C VAL A 188 -2.48 21.60 -7.04
N SER A 189 -2.79 21.36 -8.33
CA SER A 189 -3.19 22.40 -9.28
C SER A 189 -4.31 21.89 -10.19
N ASP A 190 -5.03 22.79 -10.84
CA ASP A 190 -5.95 22.47 -11.92
C ASP A 190 -5.26 22.38 -13.30
N LYS A 191 -3.95 22.69 -13.34
CA LYS A 191 -3.13 22.64 -14.55
C LYS A 191 -1.95 21.72 -14.38
N ASN A 192 -1.64 20.95 -15.44
CA ASN A 192 -0.40 20.19 -15.54
C ASN A 192 0.63 21.04 -16.27
N ASP A 193 1.28 21.92 -15.56
CA ASP A 193 2.26 22.85 -16.08
C ASP A 193 3.58 22.83 -15.32
N THR A 194 4.50 23.67 -15.73
CA THR A 194 5.82 23.78 -15.08
C THR A 194 5.68 24.44 -13.71
N GLU A 195 4.68 25.31 -13.49
CA GLU A 195 4.44 25.99 -12.23
C GLU A 195 4.10 25.01 -11.10
N LEU A 196 3.33 23.95 -11.41
CA LEU A 196 3.05 22.88 -10.45
C LEU A 196 4.33 22.18 -9.99
N ALA A 197 5.24 21.86 -10.93
CA ALA A 197 6.51 21.22 -10.57
C ALA A 197 7.42 22.16 -9.76
N TYR A 198 7.42 23.46 -10.09
CA TYR A 198 8.14 24.47 -9.30
C TYR A 198 7.54 24.61 -7.91
N ALA A 199 6.23 24.77 -7.78
CA ALA A 199 5.57 24.90 -6.47
C ALA A 199 5.88 23.70 -5.56
N THR A 200 5.95 22.49 -6.14
CA THR A 200 6.30 21.28 -5.38
C THR A 200 7.77 21.28 -4.92
N LEU A 201 8.68 21.74 -5.81
CA LEU A 201 10.10 21.86 -5.48
C LEU A 201 10.34 22.91 -4.40
N GLU A 202 9.68 24.09 -4.52
CA GLU A 202 9.75 25.19 -3.54
C GLU A 202 9.22 24.74 -2.17
N ASP A 203 8.09 24.01 -2.15
CA ASP A 203 7.54 23.46 -0.90
C ASP A 203 8.55 22.50 -0.23
N ALA A 204 9.21 21.61 -1.01
CA ALA A 204 10.24 20.72 -0.49
C ALA A 204 11.46 21.49 0.03
N HIS A 205 11.95 22.48 -0.74
CA HIS A 205 13.11 23.27 -0.37
C HIS A 205 12.85 24.14 0.86
N SER A 206 11.66 24.75 0.97
CA SER A 206 11.29 25.55 2.13
C SER A 206 11.32 24.78 3.45
N LYS A 207 10.93 23.50 3.41
CA LYS A 207 10.96 22.58 4.56
C LYS A 207 12.37 22.06 4.88
N TYR A 208 13.18 21.88 3.83
CA TYR A 208 14.53 21.30 3.95
C TYR A 208 15.57 22.13 3.17
N PRO A 209 15.86 23.39 3.58
CA PRO A 209 16.68 24.31 2.78
C PRO A 209 18.15 23.88 2.62
N ASN A 210 18.63 23.04 3.50
CA ASN A 210 20.02 22.52 3.45
C ASN A 210 20.12 21.14 2.75
N ALA A 211 19.01 20.60 2.23
CA ALA A 211 19.01 19.32 1.55
C ALA A 211 19.52 19.45 0.12
N THR A 212 20.48 18.61 -0.26
CA THR A 212 21.05 18.54 -1.62
C THR A 212 20.86 17.14 -2.23
N PRO A 213 19.61 16.64 -2.36
CA PRO A 213 19.36 15.29 -2.81
C PRO A 213 19.71 15.07 -4.28
N LEU A 214 19.85 13.78 -4.64
CA LEU A 214 19.68 13.36 -6.01
C LEU A 214 18.18 13.46 -6.34
N TYR A 215 17.80 14.42 -7.17
CA TYR A 215 16.40 14.70 -7.56
C TYR A 215 16.03 13.93 -8.82
N HIS A 216 15.22 12.89 -8.70
CA HIS A 216 14.85 12.01 -9.81
C HIS A 216 13.42 12.25 -10.28
N SER A 217 13.24 12.41 -11.59
CA SER A 217 11.93 12.55 -12.23
C SER A 217 11.81 11.63 -13.45
N ASP A 218 10.61 11.55 -14.00
CA ASP A 218 10.43 11.11 -15.39
C ASP A 218 10.92 12.19 -16.38
N ARG A 219 10.63 12.00 -17.66
CA ARG A 219 10.94 12.98 -18.74
C ARG A 219 9.75 13.86 -19.09
N GLY A 220 8.91 14.16 -18.14
CA GLY A 220 7.82 15.11 -18.33
C GLY A 220 8.35 16.47 -18.76
N PHE A 221 7.60 17.18 -19.62
CA PHE A 221 8.00 18.47 -20.17
C PHE A 221 8.33 19.50 -19.08
N GLN A 222 7.69 19.40 -17.91
CA GLN A 222 7.91 20.28 -16.77
C GLN A 222 9.31 20.14 -16.17
N TYR A 223 9.92 18.96 -16.25
CA TYR A 223 11.24 18.65 -15.68
C TYR A 223 12.39 18.83 -16.68
N THR A 224 12.09 18.86 -18.00
CA THR A 224 13.09 18.99 -19.07
C THR A 224 13.44 20.46 -19.40
N ARG A 225 12.75 21.42 -18.79
CA ARG A 225 12.99 22.85 -18.98
C ARG A 225 14.33 23.26 -18.35
N THR A 226 15.12 24.03 -19.11
CA THR A 226 16.40 24.59 -18.65
C THR A 226 16.26 25.37 -17.33
N LEU A 227 15.15 26.11 -17.18
CA LEU A 227 14.86 26.86 -15.95
C LEU A 227 14.70 25.93 -14.75
N PHE A 228 14.02 24.75 -14.91
CA PHE A 228 13.87 23.80 -13.82
C PHE A 228 15.22 23.21 -13.39
N LYS A 229 16.07 22.88 -14.37
CA LYS A 229 17.43 22.43 -14.13
C LYS A 229 18.25 23.46 -13.38
N ASN A 230 18.23 24.73 -13.84
CA ASN A 230 18.95 25.82 -13.19
C ASN A 230 18.48 26.01 -11.72
N LYS A 231 17.18 25.83 -11.45
CA LYS A 231 16.64 25.93 -10.09
C LYS A 231 17.14 24.79 -9.19
N LEU A 232 17.22 23.57 -9.71
CA LEU A 232 17.83 22.47 -8.97
C LEU A 232 19.31 22.74 -8.66
N GLU A 233 20.06 23.26 -9.62
CA GLU A 233 21.48 23.64 -9.46
C GLU A 233 21.66 24.76 -8.42
N GLU A 234 20.76 25.78 -8.43
CA GLU A 234 20.72 26.85 -7.41
C GLU A 234 20.56 26.28 -6.00
N TYR A 235 19.75 25.23 -5.84
CA TYR A 235 19.54 24.55 -4.56
C TYR A 235 20.61 23.48 -4.26
N GLY A 236 21.64 23.34 -5.09
CA GLY A 236 22.69 22.35 -4.93
C GLY A 236 22.23 20.90 -5.17
N MET A 237 21.06 20.71 -5.81
CA MET A 237 20.49 19.40 -6.08
C MET A 237 21.03 18.85 -7.42
N THR A 238 21.20 17.53 -7.49
CA THR A 238 21.63 16.85 -8.72
C THR A 238 20.44 16.25 -9.44
N GLN A 239 20.21 16.65 -10.70
CA GLN A 239 19.12 16.11 -11.50
C GLN A 239 19.41 14.72 -12.03
N SER A 240 18.44 13.82 -11.96
CA SER A 240 18.45 12.50 -12.59
C SER A 240 17.11 12.24 -13.27
N MET A 241 17.12 11.63 -14.46
CA MET A 241 15.89 11.35 -15.21
C MET A 241 15.78 9.88 -15.59
N SER A 242 14.55 9.37 -15.60
CA SER A 242 14.22 8.03 -16.10
C SER A 242 14.66 7.85 -17.55
N ARG A 243 14.98 6.64 -17.97
CA ARG A 243 15.25 6.31 -19.38
C ARG A 243 13.97 6.37 -20.19
N VAL A 244 14.09 6.61 -21.51
CA VAL A 244 12.93 6.62 -22.41
C VAL A 244 12.12 5.34 -22.24
N SER A 245 10.82 5.51 -22.11
CA SER A 245 9.88 4.39 -22.05
C SER A 245 10.17 3.35 -20.95
N ARG A 246 10.75 3.77 -19.83
CA ARG A 246 11.05 2.93 -18.67
C ARG A 246 10.42 3.48 -17.41
N CYS A 247 9.09 3.41 -17.33
CA CYS A 247 8.31 3.83 -16.15
C CYS A 247 8.85 3.23 -14.85
N ILE A 248 9.33 1.99 -14.88
CA ILE A 248 9.92 1.31 -13.72
C ILE A 248 11.15 2.05 -13.12
N ASP A 249 11.75 2.99 -13.87
CA ASP A 249 12.86 3.80 -13.36
C ASP A 249 12.38 4.82 -12.30
N ASN A 250 11.07 5.14 -12.25
CA ASN A 250 10.41 5.98 -11.23
C ASN A 250 9.39 5.19 -10.37
N GLY A 251 9.58 3.88 -10.26
CA GLY A 251 8.65 2.96 -9.58
C GLY A 251 8.18 3.37 -8.18
N PRO A 252 9.01 3.95 -7.30
CA PRO A 252 8.56 4.42 -6.00
C PRO A 252 7.49 5.51 -6.04
N CYS A 253 7.62 6.48 -6.94
CA CYS A 253 6.65 7.56 -7.10
C CYS A 253 5.34 7.04 -7.71
N GLU A 254 5.42 6.22 -8.76
CA GLU A 254 4.26 5.56 -9.37
C GLU A 254 3.50 4.67 -8.35
N GLY A 255 4.25 3.92 -7.53
CA GLY A 255 3.68 3.10 -6.46
C GLY A 255 2.97 3.92 -5.39
N PHE A 256 3.53 5.06 -5.01
CA PHE A 256 2.89 6.01 -4.10
C PHE A 256 1.60 6.59 -4.71
N GLN A 257 1.66 7.07 -5.94
CA GLN A 257 0.49 7.67 -6.62
C GLN A 257 -0.67 6.67 -6.74
N GLY A 258 -0.38 5.40 -7.06
CA GLY A 258 -1.39 4.35 -7.11
C GLY A 258 -2.03 4.10 -5.75
N LEU A 259 -1.21 3.91 -4.71
CA LEU A 259 -1.67 3.74 -3.32
C LEU A 259 -2.48 4.95 -2.85
N PHE A 260 -1.99 6.16 -3.11
CA PHE A 260 -2.61 7.41 -2.70
C PHE A 260 -4.01 7.56 -3.31
N LYS A 261 -4.16 7.31 -4.61
CA LYS A 261 -5.47 7.38 -5.29
C LYS A 261 -6.46 6.34 -4.73
N ASP A 262 -5.99 5.12 -4.49
CA ASP A 262 -6.84 4.11 -3.90
C ASP A 262 -7.29 4.51 -2.47
N MET A 263 -6.39 5.06 -1.66
CA MET A 263 -6.72 5.58 -0.33
C MET A 263 -7.71 6.74 -0.41
N LEU A 264 -7.47 7.70 -1.30
CA LEU A 264 -8.32 8.87 -1.51
C LEU A 264 -9.77 8.47 -1.76
N PHE A 265 -10.02 7.60 -2.74
CA PHE A 265 -11.39 7.21 -3.11
C PHE A 265 -12.02 6.21 -2.14
N ILE A 266 -11.23 5.51 -1.32
CA ILE A 266 -11.74 4.66 -0.26
C ILE A 266 -12.12 5.47 0.97
N LEU A 267 -11.29 6.44 1.37
CA LEU A 267 -11.54 7.29 2.53
C LEU A 267 -12.64 8.33 2.24
N TYR A 268 -12.70 8.83 1.00
CA TYR A 268 -13.63 9.87 0.57
C TYR A 268 -14.42 9.41 -0.66
N PRO A 269 -15.40 8.50 -0.52
CA PRO A 269 -16.12 7.91 -1.66
C PRO A 269 -17.10 8.87 -2.37
N ASN A 270 -17.54 9.95 -1.72
CA ASN A 270 -18.63 10.83 -2.17
C ASN A 270 -18.14 12.25 -2.47
N ILE A 271 -17.05 12.41 -3.23
CA ILE A 271 -16.51 13.72 -3.61
C ILE A 271 -17.34 14.30 -4.76
N ALA A 272 -17.97 15.45 -4.55
CA ALA A 272 -18.89 16.08 -5.50
C ALA A 272 -18.30 17.33 -6.19
N SER A 273 -17.33 18.01 -5.58
CA SER A 273 -16.75 19.25 -6.11
C SER A 273 -15.22 19.23 -6.13
N LYS A 274 -14.64 20.20 -6.81
CA LYS A 274 -13.20 20.41 -6.89
C LYS A 274 -12.62 20.80 -5.52
N GLU A 275 -13.31 21.62 -4.76
CA GLU A 275 -12.91 22.07 -3.42
C GLU A 275 -12.90 20.90 -2.44
N GLU A 276 -13.93 20.05 -2.48
CA GLU A 276 -13.98 18.82 -1.70
C GLU A 276 -12.85 17.86 -2.09
N MET A 277 -12.54 17.74 -3.38
CA MET A 277 -11.43 16.92 -3.86
C MET A 277 -10.08 17.42 -3.33
N ILE A 278 -9.83 18.73 -3.35
CA ILE A 278 -8.61 19.33 -2.79
C ILE A 278 -8.51 19.02 -1.29
N SER A 279 -9.59 19.24 -0.55
CA SER A 279 -9.65 18.92 0.88
C SER A 279 -9.39 17.43 1.15
N ALA A 280 -10.02 16.56 0.38
CA ALA A 280 -9.84 15.10 0.48
C ALA A 280 -8.39 14.67 0.16
N ILE A 281 -7.75 15.29 -0.85
CA ILE A 281 -6.34 15.05 -1.18
C ILE A 281 -5.44 15.38 0.03
N TYR A 282 -5.59 16.54 0.65
CA TYR A 282 -4.78 16.91 1.83
C TYR A 282 -5.11 16.04 3.05
N GLY A 283 -6.38 15.68 3.27
CA GLY A 283 -6.77 14.73 4.31
C GLY A 283 -6.17 13.34 4.10
N THR A 284 -6.10 12.88 2.85
CA THR A 284 -5.43 11.61 2.49
C THR A 284 -3.92 11.69 2.71
N LEU A 285 -3.31 12.83 2.42
CA LEU A 285 -1.88 13.07 2.66
C LEU A 285 -1.55 12.99 4.15
N ASP A 286 -2.34 13.64 4.98
CA ASP A 286 -2.21 13.58 6.43
C ASP A 286 -2.36 12.15 6.96
N TYR A 287 -3.39 11.44 6.51
CA TYR A 287 -3.62 10.04 6.84
C TYR A 287 -2.44 9.14 6.43
N TYR A 288 -1.90 9.33 5.22
CA TYR A 288 -0.73 8.58 4.75
C TYR A 288 0.50 8.81 5.63
N ILE A 289 0.74 10.05 6.02
CA ILE A 289 1.90 10.46 6.84
C ILE A 289 1.78 9.92 8.27
N ASN A 290 0.60 10.11 8.89
CA ASN A 290 0.45 9.97 10.34
C ASN A 290 -0.21 8.66 10.76
N GLU A 291 -1.09 8.07 9.90
CA GLU A 291 -1.93 6.95 10.29
C GLU A 291 -1.63 5.66 9.53
N TYR A 292 -1.10 5.72 8.30
CA TYR A 292 -0.93 4.54 7.45
C TYR A 292 0.34 3.74 7.80
N PRO A 293 0.22 2.55 8.46
CA PRO A 293 1.38 1.74 8.85
C PRO A 293 1.94 0.99 7.65
N GLN A 294 3.26 1.07 7.45
CA GLN A 294 3.95 0.46 6.31
C GLN A 294 4.72 -0.79 6.71
N LYS A 295 4.56 -1.85 5.91
CA LYS A 295 5.29 -3.12 6.11
C LYS A 295 6.80 -2.93 6.09
N ARG A 296 7.33 -2.07 5.17
CA ARG A 296 8.75 -1.77 5.06
C ARG A 296 9.34 -1.27 6.37
N PHE A 297 8.57 -0.52 7.12
CA PHE A 297 8.96 0.12 8.37
C PHE A 297 8.45 -0.62 9.61
N HIS A 298 8.17 -1.91 9.47
CA HIS A 298 7.69 -2.76 10.57
C HIS A 298 6.43 -2.23 11.27
N GLY A 299 5.56 -1.55 10.51
CA GLY A 299 4.30 -1.01 10.99
C GLY A 299 4.36 0.44 11.45
N LYS A 300 5.51 1.10 11.36
CA LYS A 300 5.59 2.56 11.52
C LYS A 300 5.00 3.27 10.29
N THR A 301 4.51 4.49 10.50
CA THR A 301 4.17 5.39 9.40
C THR A 301 5.43 6.08 8.86
N CYS A 302 5.34 6.65 7.66
CA CYS A 302 6.47 7.41 7.12
C CYS A 302 6.79 8.65 7.98
N GLY A 303 5.79 9.29 8.59
CA GLY A 303 5.99 10.40 9.53
C GLY A 303 6.77 10.00 10.78
N GLN A 304 6.47 8.84 11.36
CA GLN A 304 7.22 8.31 12.50
C GLN A 304 8.68 8.01 12.14
N VAL A 305 8.91 7.36 10.99
CA VAL A 305 10.27 7.06 10.52
C VAL A 305 11.06 8.35 10.27
N ARG A 306 10.42 9.36 9.65
CA ARG A 306 11.03 10.68 9.43
C ARG A 306 11.42 11.35 10.73
N SER A 307 10.52 11.44 11.69
CA SER A 307 10.76 12.09 12.99
C SER A 307 11.91 11.41 13.75
N GLU A 308 11.91 10.07 13.80
CA GLU A 308 12.99 9.31 14.44
C GLU A 308 14.33 9.53 13.74
N ALA A 309 14.35 9.50 12.41
CA ALA A 309 15.59 9.65 11.64
C ALA A 309 16.18 11.05 11.74
N MET A 310 15.33 12.09 11.76
CA MET A 310 15.79 13.48 11.88
C MET A 310 16.35 13.82 13.27
N SER A 311 15.96 13.06 14.30
CA SER A 311 16.46 13.22 15.67
C SER A 311 17.64 12.28 16.01
N ALA A 312 17.93 11.29 15.17
CA ALA A 312 18.96 10.30 15.42
C ALA A 312 20.32 10.72 14.85
N GLU A 313 21.40 10.50 15.58
CA GLU A 313 22.77 10.65 15.07
C GLU A 313 23.06 9.65 13.93
N THR A 314 22.56 8.44 14.05
CA THR A 314 22.67 7.40 13.01
C THR A 314 21.27 6.85 12.70
N PRO A 315 20.64 7.27 11.59
CA PRO A 315 19.30 6.82 11.22
C PRO A 315 19.23 5.32 10.91
N VAL A 316 18.11 4.68 11.24
CA VAL A 316 17.87 3.26 10.96
C VAL A 316 17.58 3.05 9.49
N VAL A 317 18.39 2.24 8.80
CA VAL A 317 18.19 1.93 7.37
C VAL A 317 17.16 0.83 7.17
N TYR A 318 16.20 1.04 6.26
CA TYR A 318 15.16 0.08 5.87
C TYR A 318 15.37 -0.36 4.40
N PRO A 319 16.26 -1.35 4.13
CA PRO A 319 16.62 -1.71 2.77
C PRO A 319 15.46 -2.38 2.03
N ILE A 320 15.31 -2.04 0.75
CA ILE A 320 14.38 -2.71 -0.16
C ILE A 320 15.02 -4.01 -0.63
N LYS A 321 14.49 -5.14 -0.20
CA LYS A 321 14.94 -6.46 -0.65
C LYS A 321 14.56 -6.66 -2.12
N LYS A 322 15.56 -6.90 -2.96
CA LYS A 322 15.33 -7.30 -4.35
C LYS A 322 14.66 -8.67 -4.38
N SER A 323 13.57 -8.81 -5.13
CA SER A 323 12.91 -10.11 -5.29
C SER A 323 13.83 -11.09 -6.03
N ASN A 324 13.73 -12.39 -5.73
CA ASN A 324 14.51 -13.43 -6.43
C ASN A 324 14.27 -13.41 -7.95
N ARG A 325 13.04 -13.07 -8.38
CA ARG A 325 12.69 -12.89 -9.81
C ARG A 325 13.46 -11.73 -10.43
N TYR A 326 13.61 -10.62 -9.73
CA TYR A 326 14.38 -9.46 -10.17
C TYR A 326 15.87 -9.81 -10.30
N ILE A 327 16.44 -10.47 -9.29
CA ILE A 327 17.85 -10.89 -9.27
C ILE A 327 18.11 -11.85 -10.45
N LYS A 328 17.27 -12.85 -10.65
CA LYS A 328 17.39 -13.80 -11.77
C LYS A 328 17.35 -13.10 -13.13
N PHE A 329 16.39 -12.20 -13.35
CA PHE A 329 16.26 -11.44 -14.59
C PHE A 329 17.51 -10.63 -14.93
N TRP A 330 18.08 -9.92 -13.94
CA TRP A 330 19.28 -9.12 -14.17
C TRP A 330 20.53 -9.96 -14.36
N ASN A 331 20.67 -11.07 -13.67
CA ASN A 331 21.76 -12.04 -13.89
C ASN A 331 21.72 -12.62 -15.33
N GLU A 332 20.52 -12.92 -15.84
CA GLU A 332 20.36 -13.39 -17.23
C GLU A 332 20.76 -12.31 -18.25
N ILE A 333 20.41 -11.04 -18.02
CA ILE A 333 20.83 -9.91 -18.87
C ILE A 333 22.34 -9.74 -18.85
N GLU A 334 22.95 -9.77 -17.67
CA GLU A 334 24.39 -9.61 -17.54
C GLU A 334 25.15 -10.75 -18.24
N GLN A 335 24.70 -11.98 -18.09
CA GLN A 335 25.27 -13.13 -18.81
C GLN A 335 25.15 -12.97 -20.33
N LYS A 336 24.01 -12.45 -20.85
CA LYS A 336 23.82 -12.17 -22.29
C LYS A 336 24.80 -11.11 -22.77
N LYS A 337 25.02 -10.02 -22.01
CA LYS A 337 25.99 -8.98 -22.36
C LYS A 337 27.41 -9.53 -22.39
N GLN A 338 27.82 -10.33 -21.40
CA GLN A 338 29.14 -10.94 -21.37
C GLN A 338 29.37 -11.90 -22.54
N ARG A 339 28.36 -12.70 -22.93
CA ARG A 339 28.42 -13.56 -24.12
C ARG A 339 28.56 -12.76 -25.41
N ALA A 340 27.79 -11.66 -25.54
CA ALA A 340 27.90 -10.78 -26.71
C ALA A 340 29.26 -10.11 -26.83
N MET A 341 29.86 -9.66 -25.72
CA MET A 341 31.21 -9.10 -25.69
C MET A 341 32.29 -10.13 -26.08
N LYS A 342 32.14 -11.40 -25.68
CA LYS A 342 33.07 -12.47 -26.06
C LYS A 342 32.97 -12.92 -27.51
N GLN A 343 31.88 -12.58 -28.23
CA GLN A 343 31.72 -12.88 -29.66
C GLN A 343 32.26 -11.78 -30.58
N VAL A 344 32.63 -10.64 -30.02
CA VAL A 344 33.18 -9.48 -30.79
C VAL A 344 34.72 -9.41 -30.70
N VAL A 345 35.34 -10.28 -29.90
CA VAL A 345 36.77 -10.53 -29.83
C VAL A 345 37.10 -11.83 -30.57
#